data_5c5f428da51cce95c43ce7f0c143430c
#
_entry.id   5c5f428da51cce95c43ce7f0c143430c
#
_cell.length_a   1.000
_cell.length_b   1.000
_cell.length_c   1.000
_cell.angle_alpha   90.00
_cell.angle_beta   90.00
_cell.angle_gamma   90.00
#
_symmetry.space_group_name_H-M   'P 1'
#
loop_
_entity.id
_entity.type
_entity.pdbx_description
1 polymer ?
#
loop_
_entity_poly.entity_id
_entity_poly.type
_entity_poly.pdbx_seq_one_letter_code
_entity_poly.pdbx_strand_id
1 'polypeptide(L)'
;MNSLRDIFTIWVCKGIYKLMRIRGSHGAALPGLVAEKINPGLIKKLTKLPEGIIVVSGTNGKTTTTHLLAKSLQQMGKKVFTNHSGSNMTRGILASIVRFSDMRGALNYDIAVLEVDEAYAAKLAPLMKPRAAILTNVLRDQLDRFGEIDHTARLLSRLAECCSEIVVYSASDSRLRAIPDALKSARAVSYGFNKQLVAHFPDDDSLYSTDKRDLPDKLDYALLSADESTCEIVSKSGTRKLDRSRLPGWHNVLNLTAVYALLSELYGSLEAQLFDGLRPPYGRGEIS
;
A
#
# COMPACT_ATOMS: atom_id res chain seq x y z
N MET A 1 -20.45 -16.07 10.17
CA MET A 1 -21.77 -15.43 10.01
C MET A 1 -21.61 -13.93 10.14
N ASN A 2 -22.28 -13.14 9.27
CA ASN A 2 -22.36 -11.69 9.42
C ASN A 2 -23.25 -11.35 10.61
N SER A 3 -22.85 -10.40 11.46
CA SER A 3 -23.69 -9.98 12.58
C SER A 3 -24.89 -9.18 12.06
N LEU A 4 -26.01 -9.22 12.76
CA LEU A 4 -27.19 -8.38 12.44
C LEU A 4 -26.81 -6.89 12.40
N ARG A 5 -25.88 -6.48 13.26
CA ARG A 5 -25.34 -5.10 13.27
C ARG A 5 -24.59 -4.77 11.98
N ASP A 6 -23.82 -5.71 11.41
CA ASP A 6 -23.11 -5.48 10.13
C ASP A 6 -24.12 -5.27 9.00
N ILE A 7 -25.11 -6.16 8.90
CA ILE A 7 -26.16 -6.10 7.87
C ILE A 7 -26.94 -4.79 7.97
N PHE A 8 -27.39 -4.44 9.17
CA PHE A 8 -28.11 -3.18 9.42
C PHE A 8 -27.27 -1.96 9.00
N THR A 9 -25.99 -1.91 9.42
CA THR A 9 -25.08 -0.82 9.06
C THR A 9 -24.95 -0.69 7.54
N ILE A 10 -24.78 -1.82 6.83
CA ILE A 10 -24.65 -1.83 5.36
C ILE A 10 -25.93 -1.33 4.70
N TRP A 11 -27.11 -1.73 5.17
CA TRP A 11 -28.38 -1.29 4.60
C TRP A 11 -28.61 0.20 4.77
N VAL A 12 -28.41 0.72 5.99
CA VAL A 12 -28.53 2.16 6.27
C VAL A 12 -27.59 2.97 5.38
N CYS A 13 -26.31 2.57 5.31
CA CYS A 13 -25.32 3.30 4.52
C CYS A 13 -25.55 3.19 3.01
N LYS A 14 -26.04 2.04 2.50
CA LYS A 14 -26.46 1.90 1.10
C LYS A 14 -27.66 2.78 0.78
N GLY A 15 -28.62 2.90 1.69
CA GLY A 15 -29.73 3.85 1.58
C GLY A 15 -29.25 5.30 1.45
N ILE A 16 -28.28 5.70 2.30
CA ILE A 16 -27.64 7.03 2.22
C ILE A 16 -26.94 7.22 0.88
N TYR A 17 -26.17 6.25 0.39
CA TYR A 17 -25.56 6.31 -0.95
C TYR A 17 -26.59 6.55 -2.06
N LYS A 18 -27.72 5.81 -2.00
CA LYS A 18 -28.80 5.97 -2.99
C LYS A 18 -29.41 7.38 -2.95
N LEU A 19 -29.68 7.91 -1.77
CA LEU A 19 -30.23 9.27 -1.58
C LEU A 19 -29.26 10.35 -2.07
N MET A 20 -27.96 10.20 -1.77
CA MET A 20 -26.91 11.13 -2.22
C MET A 20 -26.82 11.16 -3.76
N ARG A 21 -26.87 9.99 -4.41
CA ARG A 21 -26.84 9.90 -5.87
C ARG A 21 -28.04 10.58 -6.53
N ILE A 22 -29.23 10.43 -5.95
CA ILE A 22 -30.45 11.12 -6.42
C ILE A 22 -30.28 12.65 -6.35
N ARG A 23 -29.54 13.15 -5.35
CA ARG A 23 -29.22 14.58 -5.18
C ARG A 23 -27.97 15.04 -5.95
N GLY A 24 -27.42 14.21 -6.84
CA GLY A 24 -26.23 14.55 -7.64
C GLY A 24 -24.90 14.56 -6.87
N SER A 25 -24.88 14.09 -5.62
CA SER A 25 -23.66 14.00 -4.82
C SER A 25 -23.05 12.60 -4.92
N HIS A 26 -21.72 12.53 -5.20
CA HIS A 26 -20.99 11.26 -5.36
C HIS A 26 -20.01 10.98 -4.21
N GLY A 27 -20.02 11.77 -3.14
CA GLY A 27 -19.08 11.67 -2.03
C GLY A 27 -19.25 10.37 -1.20
N ALA A 28 -18.13 9.74 -0.83
CA ALA A 28 -18.11 8.56 0.04
C ALA A 28 -18.02 8.92 1.54
N ALA A 29 -17.78 10.19 1.88
CA ALA A 29 -17.49 10.62 3.25
C ALA A 29 -18.65 10.42 4.21
N LEU A 30 -19.88 10.77 3.82
CA LEU A 30 -21.06 10.67 4.69
C LEU A 30 -21.44 9.20 5.01
N PRO A 31 -21.54 8.28 4.04
CA PRO A 31 -21.78 6.86 4.34
C PRO A 31 -20.68 6.26 5.21
N GLY A 32 -19.41 6.62 5.00
CA GLY A 32 -18.30 6.18 5.84
C GLY A 32 -18.38 6.70 7.27
N LEU A 33 -18.75 7.96 7.46
CA LEU A 33 -18.97 8.55 8.79
C LEU A 33 -20.12 7.84 9.55
N VAL A 34 -21.22 7.56 8.86
CA VAL A 34 -22.35 6.84 9.46
C VAL A 34 -21.96 5.42 9.82
N ALA A 35 -21.23 4.71 8.93
CA ALA A 35 -20.71 3.39 9.22
C ALA A 35 -19.78 3.38 10.43
N GLU A 36 -18.88 4.39 10.55
CA GLU A 36 -17.97 4.53 11.70
C GLU A 36 -18.74 4.72 13.01
N LYS A 37 -19.81 5.54 13.00
CA LYS A 37 -20.64 5.77 14.20
C LYS A 37 -21.48 4.56 14.59
N ILE A 38 -22.10 3.87 13.63
CA ILE A 38 -22.96 2.72 13.91
C ILE A 38 -22.13 1.49 14.27
N ASN A 39 -21.07 1.20 13.48
CA ASN A 39 -20.29 -0.02 13.64
C ASN A 39 -18.82 0.19 13.24
N PRO A 40 -17.99 0.78 14.11
CA PRO A 40 -16.56 0.93 13.84
C PRO A 40 -15.83 -0.41 13.65
N GLY A 41 -16.39 -1.49 14.21
CA GLY A 41 -15.86 -2.86 14.06
C GLY A 41 -16.10 -3.49 12.68
N LEU A 42 -16.83 -2.83 11.78
CA LEU A 42 -17.11 -3.34 10.43
C LEU A 42 -15.83 -3.63 9.62
N ILE A 43 -14.74 -2.93 9.92
CA ILE A 43 -13.42 -3.15 9.30
C ILE A 43 -12.91 -4.59 9.51
N LYS A 44 -13.27 -5.24 10.60
CA LYS A 44 -12.92 -6.64 10.90
C LYS A 44 -13.47 -7.63 9.85
N LYS A 45 -14.41 -7.23 9.00
CA LYS A 45 -14.86 -8.08 7.89
C LYS A 45 -13.73 -8.42 6.92
N LEU A 46 -12.78 -7.51 6.75
CA LEU A 46 -11.63 -7.73 5.88
C LEU A 46 -10.69 -8.82 6.40
N THR A 47 -10.63 -9.04 7.72
CA THR A 47 -9.80 -10.12 8.30
C THR A 47 -10.36 -11.52 8.00
N LYS A 48 -11.57 -11.61 7.46
CA LYS A 48 -12.23 -12.87 7.09
C LYS A 48 -12.03 -13.24 5.62
N LEU A 49 -11.33 -12.40 4.86
CA LEU A 49 -10.99 -12.72 3.47
C LEU A 49 -9.98 -13.88 3.44
N PRO A 50 -10.06 -14.80 2.46
CA PRO A 50 -9.23 -16.00 2.40
C PRO A 50 -7.74 -15.73 2.51
N GLU A 51 -7.25 -14.68 1.84
CA GLU A 51 -5.83 -14.32 1.81
C GLU A 51 -5.50 -13.09 2.67
N GLY A 52 -6.44 -12.61 3.47
CA GLY A 52 -6.22 -11.55 4.45
C GLY A 52 -6.09 -10.16 3.85
N ILE A 53 -5.27 -9.35 4.50
CA ILE A 53 -5.11 -7.92 4.20
C ILE A 53 -3.64 -7.60 3.95
N ILE A 54 -3.37 -6.86 2.87
CA ILE A 54 -2.10 -6.19 2.63
C ILE A 54 -2.32 -4.68 2.80
N VAL A 55 -1.46 -4.03 3.56
CA VAL A 55 -1.50 -2.57 3.77
C VAL A 55 -0.33 -1.93 3.05
N VAL A 56 -0.60 -0.86 2.32
CA VAL A 56 0.42 0.02 1.73
C VAL A 56 0.38 1.35 2.46
N SER A 57 1.50 1.76 3.06
CA SER A 57 1.63 3.00 3.82
C SER A 57 3.01 3.64 3.61
N GLY A 58 3.14 4.90 4.03
CA GLY A 58 4.32 5.75 3.85
C GLY A 58 3.96 7.09 3.21
N THR A 59 4.86 8.04 3.14
CA THR A 59 4.55 9.42 2.72
C THR A 59 4.16 9.48 1.24
N ASN A 60 4.98 9.00 0.34
CA ASN A 60 4.75 9.03 -1.11
C ASN A 60 4.68 7.63 -1.72
N GLY A 61 4.02 7.53 -2.89
CA GLY A 61 3.93 6.28 -3.65
C GLY A 61 2.80 5.33 -3.22
N LYS A 62 2.09 5.58 -2.12
CA LYS A 62 1.00 4.72 -1.60
C LYS A 62 -0.01 4.32 -2.67
N THR A 63 -0.61 5.30 -3.34
CA THR A 63 -1.68 5.07 -4.33
C THR A 63 -1.18 4.28 -5.53
N THR A 64 0.01 4.62 -6.05
CA THR A 64 0.61 3.91 -7.18
C THR A 64 0.94 2.47 -6.79
N THR A 65 1.60 2.26 -5.64
CA THR A 65 1.95 0.93 -5.15
C THR A 65 0.72 0.06 -4.91
N THR A 66 -0.32 0.62 -4.27
CA THR A 66 -1.61 -0.07 -4.05
C THR A 66 -2.25 -0.46 -5.38
N HIS A 67 -2.24 0.44 -6.37
CA HIS A 67 -2.80 0.18 -7.69
C HIS A 67 -2.03 -0.91 -8.44
N LEU A 68 -0.71 -0.81 -8.50
CA LEU A 68 0.14 -1.83 -9.14
C LEU A 68 -0.04 -3.20 -8.48
N LEU A 69 -0.02 -3.26 -7.15
CA LEU A 69 -0.22 -4.49 -6.41
C LEU A 69 -1.60 -5.12 -6.67
N ALA A 70 -2.66 -4.30 -6.63
CA ALA A 70 -4.02 -4.78 -6.91
C ALA A 70 -4.15 -5.30 -8.33
N LYS A 71 -3.54 -4.62 -9.32
CA LYS A 71 -3.54 -5.05 -10.72
C LYS A 71 -2.77 -6.36 -10.93
N SER A 72 -1.58 -6.49 -10.36
CA SER A 72 -0.80 -7.73 -10.43
C SER A 72 -1.57 -8.91 -9.81
N LEU A 73 -2.19 -8.72 -8.64
CA LEU A 73 -3.04 -9.77 -8.03
C LEU A 73 -4.26 -10.11 -8.89
N GLN A 74 -4.87 -9.13 -9.58
CA GLN A 74 -5.96 -9.38 -10.53
C GLN A 74 -5.48 -10.17 -11.75
N GLN A 75 -4.28 -9.92 -12.27
CA GLN A 75 -3.65 -10.70 -13.33
C GLN A 75 -3.35 -12.15 -12.89
N MET A 76 -3.12 -12.37 -11.58
CA MET A 76 -3.06 -13.70 -10.97
C MET A 76 -4.44 -14.37 -10.81
N GLY A 77 -5.53 -13.77 -11.30
CA GLY A 77 -6.90 -14.28 -11.20
C GLY A 77 -7.60 -14.03 -9.86
N LYS A 78 -7.02 -13.21 -8.96
CA LYS A 78 -7.60 -12.95 -7.65
C LYS A 78 -8.64 -11.83 -7.69
N LYS A 79 -9.68 -11.97 -6.88
CA LYS A 79 -10.66 -10.91 -6.62
C LYS A 79 -10.12 -10.00 -5.52
N VAL A 80 -9.69 -8.80 -5.89
CA VAL A 80 -9.02 -7.86 -4.99
C VAL A 80 -9.96 -6.76 -4.52
N PHE A 81 -10.12 -6.64 -3.20
CA PHE A 81 -10.78 -5.49 -2.58
C PHE A 81 -9.79 -4.35 -2.38
N THR A 82 -10.17 -3.12 -2.73
CA THR A 82 -9.37 -1.91 -2.47
C THR A 82 -10.24 -0.75 -2.00
N ASN A 83 -9.64 0.23 -1.31
CA ASN A 83 -10.31 1.48 -0.90
C ASN A 83 -10.13 2.56 -1.99
N HIS A 84 -10.79 2.37 -3.11
CA HIS A 84 -10.61 3.11 -4.37
C HIS A 84 -10.92 4.61 -4.36
N SER A 85 -11.42 5.22 -3.35
CA SER A 85 -11.95 6.57 -3.46
C SER A 85 -11.05 7.67 -2.91
N GLY A 86 -9.74 7.44 -2.82
CA GLY A 86 -8.78 8.44 -2.34
C GLY A 86 -8.92 8.77 -0.85
N SER A 87 -9.70 8.01 -0.11
CA SER A 87 -9.79 8.13 1.34
C SER A 87 -9.00 7.00 2.01
N ASN A 88 -7.77 7.33 2.34
CA ASN A 88 -6.80 6.48 3.06
C ASN A 88 -7.02 6.49 4.58
N MET A 89 -8.18 6.98 5.03
CA MET A 89 -8.62 7.08 6.42
C MET A 89 -9.72 6.05 6.73
N THR A 90 -10.00 5.84 8.02
CA THR A 90 -11.02 4.88 8.51
C THR A 90 -12.35 4.98 7.76
N ARG A 91 -12.86 6.20 7.57
CA ARG A 91 -14.16 6.43 6.89
C ARG A 91 -14.17 5.97 5.45
N GLY A 92 -13.06 6.14 4.72
CA GLY A 92 -12.93 5.68 3.34
C GLY A 92 -12.93 4.16 3.24
N ILE A 93 -12.24 3.48 4.12
CA ILE A 93 -12.22 2.02 4.18
C ILE A 93 -13.63 1.49 4.50
N LEU A 94 -14.29 2.06 5.51
CA LEU A 94 -15.66 1.67 5.88
C LEU A 94 -16.66 1.93 4.76
N ALA A 95 -16.55 3.08 4.09
CA ALA A 95 -17.37 3.41 2.92
C ALA A 95 -17.19 2.39 1.78
N SER A 96 -15.94 1.96 1.53
CA SER A 96 -15.64 0.93 0.54
C SER A 96 -16.20 -0.43 0.94
N ILE A 97 -16.09 -0.83 2.21
CA ILE A 97 -16.72 -2.06 2.72
C ILE A 97 -18.23 -2.03 2.47
N VAL A 98 -18.92 -0.94 2.82
CA VAL A 98 -20.36 -0.78 2.58
C VAL A 98 -20.69 -0.87 1.09
N ARG A 99 -19.95 -0.17 0.25
CA ARG A 99 -20.17 -0.12 -1.20
C ARG A 99 -20.05 -1.49 -1.84
N PHE A 100 -19.04 -2.25 -1.48
CA PHE A 100 -18.69 -3.52 -2.11
C PHE A 100 -19.27 -4.76 -1.41
N SER A 101 -19.87 -4.63 -0.23
CA SER A 101 -20.65 -5.72 0.38
C SER A 101 -21.96 -5.93 -0.41
N ASP A 102 -22.41 -7.18 -0.47
CA ASP A 102 -23.76 -7.50 -0.92
C ASP A 102 -24.83 -7.11 0.12
N MET A 103 -26.11 -7.38 -0.19
CA MET A 103 -27.22 -7.06 0.73
C MET A 103 -27.28 -7.99 1.96
N ARG A 104 -26.56 -9.12 1.94
CA ARG A 104 -26.38 -10.02 3.09
C ARG A 104 -25.14 -9.66 3.89
N GLY A 105 -24.44 -8.61 3.48
CA GLY A 105 -23.23 -8.13 4.12
C GLY A 105 -22.00 -8.97 3.79
N ALA A 106 -21.99 -9.81 2.78
CA ALA A 106 -20.80 -10.57 2.36
C ALA A 106 -19.88 -9.71 1.49
N LEU A 107 -18.58 -9.97 1.61
CA LEU A 107 -17.52 -9.45 0.73
C LEU A 107 -16.97 -10.64 -0.06
N ASN A 108 -17.25 -10.68 -1.37
CA ASN A 108 -16.85 -11.77 -2.26
C ASN A 108 -15.51 -11.45 -2.93
N TYR A 109 -14.46 -11.32 -2.12
CA TYR A 109 -13.08 -11.04 -2.50
C TYR A 109 -12.14 -12.07 -1.87
N ASP A 110 -10.99 -12.29 -2.51
CA ASP A 110 -9.97 -13.21 -2.01
C ASP A 110 -9.03 -12.50 -1.03
N ILE A 111 -8.66 -11.26 -1.34
CA ILE A 111 -7.68 -10.47 -0.62
C ILE A 111 -8.07 -8.99 -0.60
N ALA A 112 -7.68 -8.27 0.45
CA ALA A 112 -7.75 -6.81 0.52
C ALA A 112 -6.37 -6.18 0.35
N VAL A 113 -6.26 -5.19 -0.53
CA VAL A 113 -5.10 -4.30 -0.66
C VAL A 113 -5.54 -2.89 -0.31
N LEU A 114 -5.04 -2.37 0.80
CA LEU A 114 -5.48 -1.10 1.37
C LEU A 114 -4.38 -0.05 1.33
N GLU A 115 -4.67 1.10 0.74
CA GLU A 115 -3.91 2.31 0.95
C GLU A 115 -4.34 2.94 2.27
N VAL A 116 -3.41 3.12 3.22
CA VAL A 116 -3.71 3.70 4.52
C VAL A 116 -2.68 4.76 4.88
N ASP A 117 -3.17 5.92 5.33
CA ASP A 117 -2.34 6.97 5.90
C ASP A 117 -1.66 6.49 7.18
N GLU A 118 -0.45 6.96 7.47
CA GLU A 118 0.44 6.44 8.51
C GLU A 118 -0.21 6.46 9.90
N ALA A 119 -0.86 7.57 10.24
CA ALA A 119 -1.55 7.72 11.53
C ALA A 119 -2.73 6.76 11.68
N TYR A 120 -3.49 6.59 10.60
CA TYR A 120 -4.62 5.65 10.56
C TYR A 120 -4.16 4.21 10.46
N ALA A 121 -3.05 3.92 9.76
CA ALA A 121 -2.47 2.59 9.67
C ALA A 121 -2.08 2.07 11.05
N ALA A 122 -1.33 2.84 11.85
CA ALA A 122 -0.97 2.49 13.21
C ALA A 122 -2.19 2.25 14.12
N LYS A 123 -3.24 3.08 13.98
CA LYS A 123 -4.49 2.97 14.76
C LYS A 123 -5.31 1.74 14.38
N LEU A 124 -5.38 1.42 13.08
CA LEU A 124 -6.25 0.37 12.55
C LEU A 124 -5.58 -0.99 12.50
N ALA A 125 -4.25 -1.06 12.47
CA ALA A 125 -3.50 -2.30 12.34
C ALA A 125 -3.90 -3.37 13.37
N PRO A 126 -4.11 -3.06 14.67
CA PRO A 126 -4.55 -4.06 15.64
C PRO A 126 -5.93 -4.67 15.33
N LEU A 127 -6.79 -3.91 14.64
CA LEU A 127 -8.12 -4.36 14.23
C LEU A 127 -8.10 -5.12 12.91
N MET A 128 -7.25 -4.69 11.98
CA MET A 128 -7.10 -5.27 10.65
C MET A 128 -6.25 -6.53 10.65
N LYS A 129 -5.26 -6.63 11.56
CA LYS A 129 -4.29 -7.73 11.62
C LYS A 129 -3.72 -8.03 10.23
N PRO A 130 -2.96 -7.11 9.61
CA PRO A 130 -2.49 -7.30 8.25
C PRO A 130 -1.65 -8.57 8.13
N ARG A 131 -1.84 -9.31 7.03
CA ARG A 131 -0.96 -10.40 6.65
C ARG A 131 0.41 -9.87 6.26
N ALA A 132 0.41 -8.78 5.48
CA ALA A 132 1.62 -8.15 5.01
C ALA A 132 1.47 -6.64 4.89
N ALA A 133 2.60 -5.93 4.79
CA ALA A 133 2.64 -4.50 4.49
C ALA A 133 3.75 -4.16 3.49
N ILE A 134 3.53 -3.08 2.71
CA ILE A 134 4.57 -2.35 1.98
C ILE A 134 4.72 -0.98 2.61
N LEU A 135 5.93 -0.65 3.06
CA LEU A 135 6.31 0.65 3.61
C LEU A 135 7.18 1.38 2.60
N THR A 136 6.64 2.45 1.99
CA THR A 136 7.28 3.08 0.83
C THR A 136 8.43 4.00 1.21
N ASN A 137 8.16 5.03 2.00
CA ASN A 137 9.16 6.01 2.45
C ASN A 137 8.58 6.89 3.57
N VAL A 138 9.48 7.63 4.23
CA VAL A 138 9.16 8.70 5.18
C VAL A 138 9.87 9.96 4.68
N LEU A 139 9.13 10.85 4.05
CA LEU A 139 9.65 12.12 3.55
C LEU A 139 9.12 13.27 4.39
N ARG A 140 9.85 14.39 4.36
CA ARG A 140 9.41 15.63 4.99
C ARG A 140 8.22 16.19 4.20
N ASP A 141 7.09 16.43 4.87
CA ASP A 141 6.04 17.24 4.27
C ASP A 141 6.43 18.73 4.38
N GLN A 142 6.05 19.56 3.39
CA GLN A 142 6.47 20.97 3.29
C GLN A 142 6.08 21.83 4.52
N LEU A 143 5.22 21.31 5.39
CA LEU A 143 4.71 21.95 6.60
C LEU A 143 5.27 21.35 7.90
N ASP A 144 6.23 20.43 7.82
CA ASP A 144 6.70 19.66 8.96
C ASP A 144 7.43 20.52 10.01
N ARG A 145 6.97 20.40 11.24
CA ARG A 145 7.66 20.84 12.44
C ARG A 145 8.70 19.79 12.86
N PHE A 146 9.75 20.23 13.55
CA PHE A 146 10.77 19.35 14.12
C PHE A 146 10.13 18.17 14.88
N GLY A 147 10.47 16.93 14.50
CA GLY A 147 10.02 15.70 15.17
C GLY A 147 8.85 14.94 14.49
N GLU A 148 8.19 15.48 13.46
CA GLU A 148 7.09 14.80 12.76
C GLU A 148 7.59 13.61 11.95
N ILE A 149 8.78 13.66 11.38
CA ILE A 149 9.41 12.58 10.60
C ILE A 149 9.64 11.35 11.47
N ASP A 150 10.23 11.52 12.66
CA ASP A 150 10.45 10.42 13.61
C ASP A 150 9.13 9.87 14.15
N HIS A 151 8.11 10.73 14.25
CA HIS A 151 6.77 10.31 14.61
C HIS A 151 6.17 9.39 13.52
N THR A 152 6.29 9.78 12.25
CA THR A 152 5.82 9.00 11.10
C THR A 152 6.53 7.64 11.02
N ALA A 153 7.85 7.60 11.19
CA ALA A 153 8.61 6.35 11.25
C ALA A 153 8.11 5.43 12.38
N ARG A 154 7.84 5.97 13.57
CA ARG A 154 7.25 5.22 14.69
C ARG A 154 5.85 4.70 14.39
N LEU A 155 5.02 5.45 13.67
CA LEU A 155 3.69 4.99 13.26
C LEU A 155 3.79 3.81 12.29
N LEU A 156 4.71 3.87 11.32
CA LEU A 156 4.96 2.75 10.41
C LEU A 156 5.51 1.52 11.12
N SER A 157 6.37 1.70 12.14
CA SER A 157 6.84 0.60 12.99
C SER A 157 5.69 -0.08 13.73
N ARG A 158 4.72 0.69 14.25
CA ARG A 158 3.52 0.12 14.90
C ARG A 158 2.63 -0.66 13.92
N LEU A 159 2.52 -0.21 12.66
CA LEU A 159 1.86 -1.00 11.62
C LEU A 159 2.60 -2.31 11.40
N ALA A 160 3.93 -2.25 11.23
CA ALA A 160 4.79 -3.41 10.99
C ALA A 160 4.70 -4.46 12.10
N GLU A 161 4.69 -4.04 13.37
CA GLU A 161 4.48 -4.92 14.53
C GLU A 161 3.21 -5.77 14.46
N CYS A 162 2.15 -5.27 13.81
CA CYS A 162 0.86 -5.94 13.70
C CYS A 162 0.76 -6.89 12.51
N CYS A 163 1.76 -6.91 11.62
CA CYS A 163 1.80 -7.81 10.48
C CYS A 163 2.17 -9.24 10.92
N SER A 164 1.55 -10.23 10.27
CA SER A 164 1.74 -11.63 10.65
C SER A 164 2.73 -12.40 9.78
N GLU A 165 3.02 -11.95 8.55
CA GLU A 165 3.80 -12.75 7.60
C GLU A 165 5.01 -11.99 7.02
N ILE A 166 4.80 -10.87 6.33
CA ILE A 166 5.86 -10.14 5.63
C ILE A 166 5.68 -8.64 5.75
N VAL A 167 6.78 -7.93 5.97
CA VAL A 167 6.85 -6.47 5.82
C VAL A 167 7.95 -6.13 4.81
N VAL A 168 7.54 -5.61 3.64
CA VAL A 168 8.44 -5.08 2.63
C VAL A 168 8.66 -3.60 2.92
N TYR A 169 9.92 -3.16 3.09
CA TYR A 169 10.23 -1.79 3.45
C TYR A 169 11.38 -1.22 2.61
N SER A 170 11.31 0.07 2.30
CA SER A 170 12.36 0.78 1.56
C SER A 170 13.58 1.01 2.44
N ALA A 171 14.61 0.18 2.29
CA ALA A 171 15.87 0.36 3.01
C ALA A 171 16.75 1.50 2.45
N SER A 172 16.38 2.05 1.27
CA SER A 172 16.98 3.28 0.75
C SER A 172 16.57 4.52 1.55
N ASP A 173 15.55 4.41 2.40
CA ASP A 173 15.19 5.40 3.41
C ASP A 173 15.76 4.95 4.77
N SER A 174 16.69 5.74 5.31
CA SER A 174 17.38 5.43 6.57
C SER A 174 16.40 5.27 7.76
N ARG A 175 15.27 5.98 7.72
CA ARG A 175 14.26 6.00 8.79
C ARG A 175 13.49 4.69 8.90
N LEU A 176 13.42 3.91 7.80
CA LEU A 176 12.75 2.61 7.78
C LEU A 176 13.68 1.44 8.11
N ARG A 177 14.99 1.65 8.24
CA ARG A 177 15.95 0.57 8.51
C ARG A 177 15.79 -0.08 9.88
N ALA A 178 15.12 0.58 10.81
CA ALA A 178 14.78 0.02 12.12
C ALA A 178 13.51 -0.89 12.08
N ILE A 179 12.84 -1.02 10.93
CA ILE A 179 11.64 -1.86 10.81
C ILE A 179 11.88 -3.31 11.23
N PRO A 180 13.00 -3.99 10.85
CA PRO A 180 13.25 -5.37 11.30
C PRO A 180 13.20 -5.53 12.81
N ASP A 181 13.70 -4.55 13.58
CA ASP A 181 13.76 -4.60 15.05
C ASP A 181 12.37 -4.46 15.70
N ALA A 182 11.42 -3.87 14.98
CA ALA A 182 10.04 -3.69 15.46
C ALA A 182 9.15 -4.92 15.23
N LEU A 183 9.57 -5.88 14.41
CA LEU A 183 8.73 -7.02 14.04
C LEU A 183 8.62 -8.05 15.16
N LYS A 184 7.39 -8.55 15.37
CA LYS A 184 7.11 -9.62 16.37
C LYS A 184 6.98 -11.00 15.73
N SER A 185 6.32 -11.07 14.58
CA SER A 185 5.98 -12.33 13.91
C SER A 185 6.32 -12.32 12.43
N ALA A 186 6.19 -11.16 11.78
CA ALA A 186 6.44 -11.03 10.36
C ALA A 186 7.94 -11.04 10.05
N ARG A 187 8.29 -11.42 8.83
CA ARG A 187 9.65 -11.33 8.28
C ARG A 187 9.83 -9.99 7.57
N ALA A 188 10.97 -9.33 7.81
CA ALA A 188 11.37 -8.13 7.09
C ALA A 188 11.97 -8.49 5.72
N VAL A 189 11.62 -7.72 4.71
CA VAL A 189 12.16 -7.81 3.36
C VAL A 189 12.53 -6.42 2.88
N SER A 190 13.81 -6.20 2.66
CA SER A 190 14.33 -4.91 2.22
C SER A 190 14.24 -4.75 0.72
N TYR A 191 13.79 -3.57 0.25
CA TYR A 191 13.91 -3.20 -1.14
C TYR A 191 14.53 -1.80 -1.30
N GLY A 192 15.02 -1.51 -2.49
CA GLY A 192 15.64 -0.23 -2.78
C GLY A 192 16.22 -0.18 -4.18
N PHE A 193 17.25 0.65 -4.36
CA PHE A 193 17.94 0.83 -5.63
C PHE A 193 19.45 0.81 -5.45
N ASN A 194 20.16 0.48 -6.54
CA ASN A 194 21.62 0.46 -6.58
C ASN A 194 22.19 1.88 -6.42
N LYS A 195 23.37 2.00 -5.80
CA LYS A 195 24.12 3.24 -5.59
C LYS A 195 24.32 4.06 -6.89
N GLN A 196 24.39 3.40 -8.03
CA GLN A 196 24.51 4.05 -9.35
C GLN A 196 23.27 4.85 -9.76
N LEU A 197 22.12 4.56 -9.17
CA LEU A 197 20.84 5.21 -9.47
C LEU A 197 20.49 6.39 -8.55
N VAL A 198 21.39 6.76 -7.61
CA VAL A 198 21.16 7.84 -6.64
C VAL A 198 20.71 9.15 -7.30
N ALA A 199 21.29 9.50 -8.44
CA ALA A 199 20.95 10.72 -9.18
C ALA A 199 19.47 10.78 -9.63
N HIS A 200 18.81 9.63 -9.76
CA HIS A 200 17.39 9.53 -10.16
C HIS A 200 16.42 9.58 -9.00
N PHE A 201 16.93 9.52 -7.78
CA PHE A 201 16.13 9.51 -6.55
C PHE A 201 16.62 10.62 -5.61
N PRO A 202 16.37 11.91 -5.94
CA PRO A 202 16.75 13.01 -5.06
C PRO A 202 16.09 12.82 -3.68
N ASP A 203 16.84 13.19 -2.64
CA ASP A 203 16.41 13.11 -1.25
C ASP A 203 16.38 14.54 -0.68
N ASP A 204 15.34 14.85 0.09
CA ASP A 204 15.22 16.16 0.74
C ASP A 204 16.40 16.42 1.70
N ASP A 205 16.93 15.37 2.34
CA ASP A 205 18.09 15.47 3.21
C ASP A 205 19.37 15.83 2.42
N SER A 206 19.49 15.40 1.15
CA SER A 206 20.63 15.72 0.27
C SER A 206 20.63 17.19 -0.19
N LEU A 207 19.52 17.89 -0.12
CA LEU A 207 19.42 19.32 -0.42
C LEU A 207 20.05 20.20 0.69
N TYR A 208 20.16 19.66 1.91
CA TYR A 208 20.65 20.39 3.10
C TYR A 208 21.94 19.82 3.69
N SER A 209 22.45 18.70 3.17
CA SER A 209 23.66 18.04 3.63
C SER A 209 24.61 17.77 2.45
N THR A 210 25.90 18.06 2.64
CA THR A 210 26.97 17.68 1.72
C THR A 210 27.39 16.21 1.86
N ASP A 211 26.81 15.51 2.82
CA ASP A 211 27.14 14.12 3.09
C ASP A 211 26.57 13.20 2.01
N LYS A 212 27.36 12.22 1.60
CA LYS A 212 26.91 11.19 0.65
C LYS A 212 25.77 10.42 1.29
N ARG A 213 24.67 10.27 0.54
CA ARG A 213 23.52 9.46 0.95
C ARG A 213 24.00 8.08 1.38
N ASP A 214 23.72 7.73 2.61
CA ASP A 214 23.99 6.40 3.14
C ASP A 214 22.97 5.41 2.55
N LEU A 215 23.45 4.45 1.76
CA LEU A 215 22.64 3.38 1.18
C LEU A 215 23.14 2.03 1.71
N PRO A 216 22.24 1.08 1.97
CA PRO A 216 22.63 -0.24 2.44
C PRO A 216 23.47 -0.97 1.38
N ASP A 217 24.45 -1.74 1.84
CA ASP A 217 25.30 -2.53 0.94
C ASP A 217 24.58 -3.73 0.33
N LYS A 218 23.57 -4.24 1.04
CA LYS A 218 22.77 -5.39 0.59
C LYS A 218 21.28 -5.09 0.75
N LEU A 219 20.53 -5.48 -0.27
CA LEU A 219 19.08 -5.43 -0.32
C LEU A 219 18.57 -6.82 -0.69
N ASP A 220 17.41 -7.22 -0.17
CA ASP A 220 16.75 -8.45 -0.61
C ASP A 220 16.26 -8.31 -2.05
N TYR A 221 15.79 -7.10 -2.42
CA TYR A 221 15.39 -6.73 -3.77
C TYR A 221 15.95 -5.35 -4.13
N ALA A 222 16.80 -5.30 -5.15
CA ALA A 222 17.40 -4.04 -5.60
C ALA A 222 17.07 -3.76 -7.07
N LEU A 223 16.56 -2.55 -7.34
CA LEU A 223 16.52 -2.01 -8.69
C LEU A 223 17.94 -1.75 -9.17
N LEU A 224 18.36 -2.46 -10.22
CA LEU A 224 19.71 -2.33 -10.81
C LEU A 224 19.78 -1.27 -11.89
N SER A 225 18.81 -1.32 -12.81
CA SER A 225 18.77 -0.45 -13.99
C SER A 225 17.34 -0.30 -14.49
N ALA A 226 17.10 0.73 -15.26
CA ALA A 226 15.88 0.87 -16.03
C ALA A 226 16.14 1.70 -17.28
N ASP A 227 15.59 1.28 -18.42
CA ASP A 227 15.47 2.01 -19.66
C ASP A 227 14.02 2.48 -19.88
N GLU A 228 13.66 2.95 -21.07
CA GLU A 228 12.30 3.43 -21.38
C GLU A 228 11.23 2.33 -21.31
N SER A 229 11.60 1.08 -21.58
CA SER A 229 10.68 -0.05 -21.75
C SER A 229 10.77 -1.08 -20.63
N THR A 230 11.93 -1.24 -20.01
CA THR A 230 12.18 -2.30 -19.04
C THR A 230 12.95 -1.83 -17.82
N CYS A 231 12.83 -2.61 -16.73
CA CYS A 231 13.66 -2.45 -15.54
C CYS A 231 14.20 -3.81 -15.08
N GLU A 232 15.37 -3.80 -14.45
CA GLU A 232 16.03 -4.98 -13.92
C GLU A 232 16.05 -4.93 -12.41
N ILE A 233 15.54 -5.98 -11.77
CA ILE A 233 15.50 -6.13 -10.32
C ILE A 233 16.29 -7.39 -9.97
N VAL A 234 17.27 -7.25 -9.07
CA VAL A 234 18.02 -8.38 -8.52
C VAL A 234 17.48 -8.79 -7.16
N SER A 235 17.46 -10.09 -6.93
CA SER A 235 17.13 -10.71 -5.64
C SER A 235 18.01 -11.95 -5.41
N LYS A 236 17.79 -12.66 -4.31
CA LYS A 236 18.46 -13.96 -4.06
C LYS A 236 18.19 -14.98 -5.16
N SER A 237 17.06 -14.89 -5.84
CA SER A 237 16.65 -15.79 -6.93
C SER A 237 17.25 -15.42 -8.29
N GLY A 238 18.09 -14.38 -8.35
CA GLY A 238 18.69 -13.86 -9.56
C GLY A 238 18.07 -12.54 -10.04
N THR A 239 18.42 -12.15 -11.25
CA THR A 239 17.94 -10.91 -11.88
C THR A 239 16.66 -11.20 -12.68
N ARG A 240 15.69 -10.30 -12.56
CA ARG A 240 14.45 -10.32 -13.36
C ARG A 240 14.31 -9.03 -14.12
N LYS A 241 13.95 -9.16 -15.39
CA LYS A 241 13.62 -8.04 -16.27
C LYS A 241 12.10 -7.92 -16.37
N LEU A 242 11.55 -6.74 -16.03
CA LEU A 242 10.12 -6.47 -16.02
C LEU A 242 9.78 -5.33 -17.00
N ASP A 243 8.58 -5.37 -17.58
CA ASP A 243 8.04 -4.30 -18.42
C ASP A 243 7.73 -3.06 -17.57
N ARG A 244 8.20 -1.90 -18.04
CA ARG A 244 7.86 -0.58 -17.51
C ARG A 244 7.39 0.41 -18.58
N SER A 245 7.15 -0.05 -19.78
CA SER A 245 6.82 0.79 -20.94
C SER A 245 5.67 1.77 -20.70
N ARG A 246 4.80 1.47 -19.74
CA ARG A 246 3.67 2.29 -19.33
C ARG A 246 3.77 2.84 -17.91
N LEU A 247 4.97 2.75 -17.30
CA LEU A 247 5.28 3.26 -15.94
C LEU A 247 6.34 4.36 -16.03
N PRO A 248 5.96 5.60 -16.39
CA PRO A 248 6.89 6.72 -16.48
C PRO A 248 7.44 7.08 -15.10
N GLY A 249 8.68 7.57 -15.08
CA GLY A 249 9.36 8.05 -13.89
C GLY A 249 9.96 6.95 -13.01
N TRP A 250 11.11 7.27 -12.43
CA TRP A 250 11.91 6.36 -11.61
C TRP A 250 11.18 5.92 -10.32
N HIS A 251 10.39 6.81 -9.71
CA HIS A 251 9.62 6.49 -8.52
C HIS A 251 8.59 5.38 -8.76
N ASN A 252 7.97 5.35 -9.95
CA ASN A 252 7.03 4.29 -10.30
C ASN A 252 7.72 2.94 -10.46
N VAL A 253 8.96 2.93 -10.97
CA VAL A 253 9.77 1.72 -11.07
C VAL A 253 10.18 1.20 -9.68
N LEU A 254 10.51 2.11 -8.76
CA LEU A 254 10.80 1.72 -7.38
C LEU A 254 9.55 1.17 -6.67
N ASN A 255 8.36 1.74 -6.93
CA ASN A 255 7.10 1.19 -6.45
C ASN A 255 6.83 -0.21 -7.04
N LEU A 256 7.14 -0.44 -8.32
CA LEU A 256 7.06 -1.76 -8.94
C LEU A 256 8.03 -2.75 -8.29
N THR A 257 9.25 -2.31 -7.94
CA THR A 257 10.22 -3.14 -7.21
C THR A 257 9.66 -3.63 -5.86
N ALA A 258 8.99 -2.75 -5.12
CA ALA A 258 8.32 -3.12 -3.86
C ALA A 258 7.19 -4.15 -4.06
N VAL A 259 6.38 -3.96 -5.11
CA VAL A 259 5.30 -4.89 -5.48
C VAL A 259 5.86 -6.25 -5.89
N TYR A 260 6.88 -6.27 -6.73
CA TYR A 260 7.57 -7.49 -7.15
C TYR A 260 8.17 -8.23 -5.93
N ALA A 261 8.82 -7.51 -5.03
CA ALA A 261 9.37 -8.08 -3.79
C ALA A 261 8.28 -8.76 -2.97
N LEU A 262 7.19 -8.06 -2.67
CA LEU A 262 6.10 -8.63 -1.87
C LEU A 262 5.47 -9.87 -2.53
N LEU A 263 5.15 -9.78 -3.81
CA LEU A 263 4.50 -10.89 -4.51
C LEU A 263 5.41 -12.11 -4.65
N SER A 264 6.72 -11.91 -4.91
CA SER A 264 7.71 -12.99 -4.96
C SER A 264 7.83 -13.69 -3.61
N GLU A 265 7.78 -12.97 -2.51
CA GLU A 265 7.88 -13.54 -1.16
C GLU A 265 6.59 -14.25 -0.71
N LEU A 266 5.41 -13.79 -1.17
CA LEU A 266 4.12 -14.40 -0.83
C LEU A 266 3.76 -15.61 -1.72
N TYR A 267 4.16 -15.58 -3.00
CA TYR A 267 3.69 -16.55 -3.99
C TYR A 267 4.82 -17.30 -4.71
N GLY A 268 6.08 -17.00 -4.37
CA GLY A 268 7.24 -17.67 -4.96
C GLY A 268 7.63 -17.10 -6.32
N SER A 269 8.12 -17.96 -7.23
CA SER A 269 8.57 -17.55 -8.56
C SER A 269 7.40 -17.02 -9.40
N LEU A 270 7.54 -15.79 -9.90
CA LEU A 270 6.53 -15.10 -10.71
C LEU A 270 6.99 -15.03 -12.17
N GLU A 271 6.03 -15.19 -13.08
CA GLU A 271 6.24 -14.92 -14.49
C GLU A 271 6.36 -13.40 -14.72
N ALA A 272 7.34 -12.97 -15.56
CA ALA A 272 7.55 -11.56 -15.84
C ALA A 272 6.33 -10.89 -16.45
N GLN A 273 5.57 -11.63 -17.28
CA GLN A 273 4.35 -11.19 -17.94
C GLN A 273 3.25 -10.72 -16.96
N LEU A 274 3.32 -11.15 -15.70
CA LEU A 274 2.42 -10.68 -14.64
C LEU A 274 2.48 -9.16 -14.44
N PHE A 275 3.56 -8.52 -14.88
CA PHE A 275 3.78 -7.10 -14.70
C PHE A 275 3.62 -6.30 -16.00
N ASP A 276 3.29 -6.98 -17.12
CA ASP A 276 3.16 -6.35 -18.42
C ASP A 276 1.97 -5.38 -18.49
N GLY A 277 2.21 -4.23 -19.10
CA GLY A 277 1.20 -3.23 -19.35
C GLY A 277 0.65 -2.53 -18.10
N LEU A 278 1.29 -2.69 -16.92
CA LEU A 278 0.93 -1.96 -15.71
C LEU A 278 1.07 -0.45 -15.93
N ARG A 279 0.12 0.32 -15.40
CA ARG A 279 0.08 1.79 -15.50
C ARG A 279 -0.11 2.39 -14.12
N PRO A 280 0.39 3.62 -13.88
CA PRO A 280 0.02 4.36 -12.68
C PRO A 280 -1.48 4.71 -12.72
N PRO A 281 -2.10 4.99 -11.57
CA PRO A 281 -3.48 5.47 -11.55
C PRO A 281 -3.59 6.83 -12.25
N TYR A 282 -4.76 7.11 -12.84
CA TYR A 282 -5.07 8.37 -13.54
C TYR A 282 -4.65 9.61 -12.72
N GLY A 283 -4.03 10.59 -13.39
CA GLY A 283 -3.59 11.85 -12.77
C GLY A 283 -2.28 11.75 -11.97
N ARG A 284 -1.58 10.60 -12.00
CA ARG A 284 -0.26 10.43 -11.34
C ARG A 284 0.76 9.87 -12.32
N GLY A 285 1.50 10.80 -12.98
CA GLY A 285 2.56 10.43 -13.92
C GLY A 285 2.09 10.23 -15.36
N GLU A 286 0.96 10.82 -15.77
CA GLU A 286 0.63 10.97 -17.17
C GLU A 286 1.53 12.03 -17.78
N ILE A 287 2.35 11.64 -18.74
CA ILE A 287 3.01 12.56 -19.66
C ILE A 287 1.93 12.93 -20.68
N SER A 288 1.50 14.18 -20.65
CA SER A 288 0.63 14.81 -21.67
C SER A 288 1.38 14.95 -22.98
#